data_eb37fb55fa81093efd01a2fccc50be6d
#
_entry.id   eb37fb55fa81093efd01a2fccc50be6d
#
_cell.length_a   1.000
_cell.length_b   1.000
_cell.length_c   1.000
_cell.angle_alpha   90.00
_cell.angle_beta   90.00
_cell.angle_gamma   90.00
#
_symmetry.space_group_name_H-M   'P 1'
#
loop_
_entity.id
_entity.type
_entity.pdbx_description
1 polymer ?
#
loop_
_entity_poly.entity_id
_entity_poly.type
_entity_poly.pdbx_seq_one_letter_code
_entity_poly.pdbx_strand_id
1 'polypeptide(L)'
;MSDAIKAVLWDFGGVITSSPFEAFNKFETEKQLPIDFIRQINAENHETNAWAKLESSEINLDEFDRLFRSETAAKGHEISGKAVINLLSGEIRPSMVRVLKKIKEDHIVGCITNNVNAGQGPGMARSKRKHDDIEEVMSNFEFIIESSKVGVRKPDPKIYKLACERAKASPAECLYLDDLGVNLKPAKAMGMRTIKVFSPEQAISELEENLGMQLG
;
A
#
# COMPACT_ATOMS: atom_id res chain seq x y z
N MET A 1 -23.43 12.70 -16.73
CA MET A 1 -23.77 11.86 -15.56
C MET A 1 -22.48 11.12 -15.19
N SER A 2 -22.07 11.16 -13.95
CA SER A 2 -20.86 10.42 -13.51
C SER A 2 -21.21 8.94 -13.54
N ASP A 3 -20.33 8.12 -14.12
CA ASP A 3 -20.55 6.67 -14.17
C ASP A 3 -20.67 6.10 -12.74
N ALA A 4 -21.57 5.13 -12.57
CA ALA A 4 -21.73 4.46 -11.28
C ALA A 4 -20.45 3.69 -10.96
N ILE A 5 -19.99 3.73 -9.71
CA ILE A 5 -18.83 2.95 -9.27
C ILE A 5 -19.19 1.46 -9.31
N LYS A 6 -18.38 0.65 -9.97
CA LYS A 6 -18.48 -0.81 -10.02
C LYS A 6 -17.43 -1.48 -9.15
N ALA A 7 -16.25 -0.87 -9.04
CA ALA A 7 -15.13 -1.45 -8.33
C ALA A 7 -14.52 -0.46 -7.33
N VAL A 8 -14.22 -0.94 -6.13
CA VAL A 8 -13.47 -0.22 -5.12
C VAL A 8 -12.11 -0.90 -4.94
N LEU A 9 -11.05 -0.16 -5.24
CA LEU A 9 -9.68 -0.61 -5.21
C LEU A 9 -8.98 -0.04 -3.97
N TRP A 10 -8.28 -0.88 -3.24
CA TRP A 10 -7.72 -0.56 -1.94
C TRP A 10 -6.21 -0.73 -1.93
N ASP A 11 -5.47 0.23 -1.40
CA ASP A 11 -4.16 -0.11 -0.85
C ASP A 11 -4.32 -0.92 0.43
N PHE A 12 -3.27 -1.62 0.83
CA PHE A 12 -3.26 -2.39 2.06
C PHE A 12 -2.59 -1.62 3.21
N GLY A 13 -1.32 -1.27 3.05
CA GLY A 13 -0.56 -0.50 4.02
C GLY A 13 -1.06 0.93 4.15
N GLY A 14 -1.29 1.43 5.37
CA GLY A 14 -1.82 2.79 5.57
C GLY A 14 -3.32 2.95 5.33
N VAL A 15 -3.99 1.97 4.70
CA VAL A 15 -5.44 1.94 4.46
C VAL A 15 -6.12 0.88 5.31
N ILE A 16 -5.86 -0.39 5.05
CA ILE A 16 -6.39 -1.52 5.85
C ILE A 16 -5.60 -1.71 7.13
N THR A 17 -4.30 -1.42 7.10
CA THR A 17 -3.44 -1.41 8.29
C THR A 17 -3.00 0.00 8.65
N SER A 18 -2.37 0.16 9.83
CA SER A 18 -1.64 1.39 10.15
C SER A 18 -0.54 1.65 9.13
N SER A 19 -0.21 2.92 8.93
CA SER A 19 0.86 3.30 8.01
C SER A 19 2.23 2.87 8.56
N PRO A 20 3.13 2.28 7.74
CA PRO A 20 4.49 1.98 8.16
C PRO A 20 5.26 3.25 8.58
N PHE A 21 4.82 4.42 8.18
CA PHE A 21 5.47 5.70 8.55
C PHE A 21 5.44 5.98 10.05
N GLU A 22 4.41 5.53 10.77
CA GLU A 22 4.37 5.64 12.24
C GLU A 22 5.53 4.84 12.87
N ALA A 23 5.77 3.63 12.37
CA ALA A 23 6.87 2.80 12.82
C ALA A 23 8.24 3.38 12.41
N PHE A 24 8.34 3.99 11.23
CA PHE A 24 9.55 4.69 10.78
C PHE A 24 9.87 5.86 11.70
N ASN A 25 8.89 6.73 12.01
CA ASN A 25 9.10 7.88 12.88
C ASN A 25 9.57 7.46 14.29
N LYS A 26 9.00 6.38 14.83
CA LYS A 26 9.42 5.81 16.11
C LYS A 26 10.86 5.30 16.04
N PHE A 27 11.18 4.53 15.02
CA PHE A 27 12.54 4.00 14.79
C PHE A 27 13.57 5.13 14.61
N GLU A 28 13.25 6.15 13.85
CA GLU A 28 14.09 7.33 13.65
C GLU A 28 14.37 8.04 14.98
N THR A 29 13.35 8.24 15.80
CA THR A 29 13.49 8.82 17.14
C THR A 29 14.40 7.97 18.03
N GLU A 30 14.19 6.66 18.09
CA GLU A 30 14.99 5.73 18.90
C GLU A 30 16.45 5.65 18.45
N LYS A 31 16.72 5.82 17.16
CA LYS A 31 18.05 5.80 16.54
C LYS A 31 18.69 7.19 16.42
N GLN A 32 18.02 8.24 16.89
CA GLN A 32 18.48 9.63 16.79
C GLN A 32 18.78 10.05 15.34
N LEU A 33 17.94 9.59 14.40
CA LEU A 33 18.02 9.94 12.99
C LEU A 33 17.28 11.26 12.72
N PRO A 34 17.59 11.95 11.60
CA PRO A 34 16.77 13.07 11.15
C PRO A 34 15.31 12.67 10.96
N ILE A 35 14.40 13.59 11.19
CA ILE A 35 12.95 13.39 10.96
C ILE A 35 12.73 13.05 9.47
N ASP A 36 11.86 12.05 9.22
CA ASP A 36 11.54 11.57 7.87
C ASP A 36 12.75 11.05 7.06
N PHE A 37 13.84 10.66 7.71
CA PHE A 37 15.06 10.22 7.05
C PHE A 37 14.82 9.03 6.12
N ILE A 38 14.13 7.98 6.60
CA ILE A 38 13.81 6.79 5.81
C ILE A 38 12.95 7.17 4.60
N ARG A 39 11.97 8.07 4.79
CA ARG A 39 11.14 8.56 3.69
C ARG A 39 11.94 9.34 2.65
N GLN A 40 12.89 10.17 3.08
CA GLN A 40 13.75 10.93 2.17
C GLN A 40 14.63 10.00 1.33
N ILE A 41 15.24 8.98 1.94
CA ILE A 41 16.00 7.96 1.22
C ILE A 41 15.12 7.26 0.18
N ASN A 42 13.92 6.84 0.56
CA ASN A 42 12.99 6.14 -0.34
C ASN A 42 12.44 7.04 -1.46
N ALA A 43 12.39 8.35 -1.26
CA ALA A 43 11.94 9.30 -2.27
C ALA A 43 13.04 9.67 -3.28
N GLU A 44 14.32 9.60 -2.89
CA GLU A 44 15.43 9.85 -3.80
C GLU A 44 15.54 8.70 -4.82
N ASN A 45 15.70 9.05 -6.10
CA ASN A 45 15.83 8.08 -7.20
C ASN A 45 14.76 6.97 -7.13
N HIS A 46 13.53 7.33 -6.80
CA HIS A 46 12.41 6.45 -6.47
C HIS A 46 12.09 5.38 -7.53
N GLU A 47 12.63 5.51 -8.73
CA GLU A 47 12.51 4.50 -9.80
C GLU A 47 13.64 3.47 -9.80
N THR A 48 14.79 3.78 -9.20
CA THR A 48 16.03 2.98 -9.33
C THR A 48 16.76 2.69 -8.02
N ASN A 49 16.29 3.25 -6.89
CA ASN A 49 16.89 3.02 -5.58
C ASN A 49 16.69 1.57 -5.09
N ALA A 50 17.32 1.23 -3.98
CA ALA A 50 17.23 -0.11 -3.39
C ALA A 50 15.77 -0.52 -3.10
N TRP A 51 14.95 0.42 -2.65
CA TRP A 51 13.54 0.19 -2.33
C TRP A 51 12.73 -0.18 -3.59
N ALA A 52 12.87 0.59 -4.66
CA ALA A 52 12.21 0.33 -5.94
C ALA A 52 12.54 -1.06 -6.48
N LYS A 53 13.83 -1.42 -6.47
CA LYS A 53 14.31 -2.72 -6.93
C LYS A 53 13.77 -3.88 -6.11
N LEU A 54 13.68 -3.71 -4.78
CA LEU A 54 13.12 -4.74 -3.91
C LEU A 54 11.61 -4.94 -4.16
N GLU A 55 10.84 -3.86 -4.28
CA GLU A 55 9.40 -3.91 -4.56
C GLU A 55 9.07 -4.46 -5.95
N SER A 56 9.98 -4.32 -6.91
CA SER A 56 9.87 -4.92 -8.26
C SER A 56 10.46 -6.34 -8.33
N SER A 57 10.94 -6.88 -7.21
CA SER A 57 11.61 -8.20 -7.13
C SER A 57 12.86 -8.34 -8.01
N GLU A 58 13.51 -7.22 -8.33
CA GLU A 58 14.78 -7.20 -9.08
C GLU A 58 15.97 -7.67 -8.24
N ILE A 59 15.88 -7.49 -6.92
CA ILE A 59 16.91 -7.87 -5.94
C ILE A 59 16.29 -8.64 -4.78
N ASN A 60 17.11 -9.46 -4.11
CA ASN A 60 16.72 -10.15 -2.89
C ASN A 60 16.96 -9.27 -1.64
N LEU A 61 16.53 -9.78 -0.46
CA LEU A 61 16.61 -9.04 0.79
C LEU A 61 18.05 -8.77 1.26
N ASP A 62 19.00 -9.66 0.96
CA ASP A 62 20.41 -9.48 1.33
C ASP A 62 21.04 -8.36 0.48
N GLU A 63 20.73 -8.34 -0.80
CA GLU A 63 21.21 -7.30 -1.71
C GLU A 63 20.54 -5.95 -1.40
N PHE A 64 19.27 -5.95 -1.05
CA PHE A 64 18.57 -4.77 -0.56
C PHE A 64 19.24 -4.20 0.70
N ASP A 65 19.54 -5.04 1.71
CA ASP A 65 20.21 -4.57 2.94
C ASP A 65 21.54 -3.91 2.62
N ARG A 66 22.33 -4.48 1.71
CA ARG A 66 23.62 -3.93 1.27
C ARG A 66 23.46 -2.57 0.56
N LEU A 67 22.53 -2.47 -0.39
CA LEU A 67 22.30 -1.25 -1.16
C LEU A 67 21.70 -0.15 -0.29
N PHE A 68 20.71 -0.48 0.54
CA PHE A 68 20.06 0.48 1.43
C PHE A 68 21.03 1.03 2.47
N ARG A 69 21.93 0.20 3.03
CA ARG A 69 23.03 0.67 3.88
C ARG A 69 23.93 1.68 3.16
N SER A 70 24.26 1.41 1.91
CA SER A 70 25.08 2.32 1.11
C SER A 70 24.38 3.66 0.85
N GLU A 71 23.08 3.63 0.51
CA GLU A 71 22.27 4.84 0.29
C GLU A 71 22.16 5.68 1.58
N THR A 72 21.89 5.03 2.71
CA THR A 72 21.76 5.71 4.00
C THR A 72 23.10 6.22 4.53
N ALA A 73 24.19 5.46 4.36
CA ALA A 73 25.56 5.88 4.72
C ALA A 73 26.00 7.10 3.92
N ALA A 74 25.63 7.22 2.66
CA ALA A 74 25.92 8.40 1.82
C ALA A 74 25.25 9.69 2.36
N LYS A 75 24.25 9.56 3.24
CA LYS A 75 23.57 10.66 3.95
C LYS A 75 24.02 10.80 5.41
N GLY A 76 25.08 10.10 5.79
CA GLY A 76 25.70 10.21 7.13
C GLY A 76 25.17 9.25 8.19
N HIS A 77 24.22 8.35 7.86
CA HIS A 77 23.65 7.41 8.81
C HIS A 77 23.51 6.01 8.18
N GLU A 78 24.35 5.07 8.59
CA GLU A 78 24.25 3.69 8.10
C GLU A 78 23.11 2.95 8.81
N ILE A 79 22.09 2.49 8.05
CA ILE A 79 20.92 1.78 8.58
C ILE A 79 20.75 0.46 7.85
N SER A 80 20.46 -0.60 8.63
CA SER A 80 20.10 -1.89 8.07
C SER A 80 18.75 -1.82 7.34
N GLY A 81 18.75 -2.14 6.05
CA GLY A 81 17.52 -2.29 5.27
C GLY A 81 16.62 -3.39 5.83
N LYS A 82 17.20 -4.50 6.32
CA LYS A 82 16.42 -5.56 6.99
C LYS A 82 15.71 -5.05 8.25
N ALA A 83 16.33 -4.15 9.01
CA ALA A 83 15.68 -3.55 10.18
C ALA A 83 14.48 -2.69 9.76
N VAL A 84 14.60 -1.94 8.66
CA VAL A 84 13.50 -1.11 8.13
C VAL A 84 12.37 -1.96 7.56
N ILE A 85 12.67 -3.04 6.83
CA ILE A 85 11.65 -3.99 6.35
C ILE A 85 10.86 -4.59 7.52
N ASN A 86 11.50 -4.77 8.69
CA ASN A 86 10.81 -5.26 9.88
C ASN A 86 9.71 -4.33 10.40
N LEU A 87 9.71 -3.07 10.01
CA LEU A 87 8.74 -2.05 10.41
C LEU A 87 7.49 -2.01 9.53
N LEU A 88 7.51 -2.68 8.36
CA LEU A 88 6.43 -2.59 7.37
C LEU A 88 5.13 -3.26 7.80
N SER A 89 5.17 -4.19 8.74
CA SER A 89 3.98 -4.93 9.18
C SER A 89 3.12 -4.05 10.11
N GLY A 90 2.19 -3.30 9.55
CA GLY A 90 1.24 -2.45 10.29
C GLY A 90 0.17 -3.24 11.07
N GLU A 91 -0.57 -2.57 11.96
CA GLU A 91 -1.69 -3.15 12.70
C GLU A 91 -2.99 -3.02 11.89
N ILE A 92 -3.79 -4.10 11.82
CA ILE A 92 -5.08 -4.10 11.12
C ILE A 92 -6.01 -3.07 11.76
N ARG A 93 -6.72 -2.30 10.94
CA ARG A 93 -7.76 -1.33 11.33
C ARG A 93 -9.14 -1.99 11.25
N PRO A 94 -9.76 -2.40 12.38
CA PRO A 94 -11.00 -3.18 12.35
C PRO A 94 -12.17 -2.44 11.69
N SER A 95 -12.22 -1.10 11.77
CA SER A 95 -13.24 -0.28 11.11
C SER A 95 -13.16 -0.39 9.59
N MET A 96 -11.95 -0.31 9.03
CA MET A 96 -11.73 -0.44 7.58
C MET A 96 -12.08 -1.85 7.07
N VAL A 97 -11.79 -2.88 7.86
CA VAL A 97 -12.17 -4.27 7.52
C VAL A 97 -13.68 -4.45 7.51
N ARG A 98 -14.40 -3.86 8.49
CA ARG A 98 -15.88 -3.89 8.49
C ARG A 98 -16.46 -3.23 7.24
N VAL A 99 -15.92 -2.07 6.89
CA VAL A 99 -16.35 -1.32 5.70
C VAL A 99 -16.05 -2.08 4.40
N LEU A 100 -14.86 -2.69 4.29
CA LEU A 100 -14.52 -3.56 3.17
C LEU A 100 -15.54 -4.71 3.00
N LYS A 101 -15.88 -5.40 4.10
CA LYS A 101 -16.87 -6.50 4.09
C LYS A 101 -18.24 -6.01 3.63
N LYS A 102 -18.65 -4.81 3.99
CA LYS A 102 -19.94 -4.23 3.59
C LYS A 102 -19.96 -3.78 2.12
N ILE A 103 -18.89 -3.14 1.65
CA ILE A 103 -18.77 -2.70 0.24
C ILE A 103 -18.75 -3.91 -0.71
N LYS A 104 -18.12 -5.02 -0.30
CA LYS A 104 -18.06 -6.26 -1.08
C LYS A 104 -19.44 -6.85 -1.41
N GLU A 105 -20.49 -6.51 -0.68
CA GLU A 105 -21.85 -7.03 -0.94
C GLU A 105 -22.40 -6.52 -2.27
N ASP A 106 -22.02 -5.29 -2.68
CA ASP A 106 -22.58 -4.61 -3.84
C ASP A 106 -21.54 -4.20 -4.90
N HIS A 107 -20.24 -4.26 -4.57
CA HIS A 107 -19.15 -3.78 -5.42
C HIS A 107 -18.03 -4.82 -5.51
N ILE A 108 -17.38 -4.85 -6.66
CA ILE A 108 -16.11 -5.58 -6.82
C ILE A 108 -15.05 -4.91 -5.94
N VAL A 109 -14.37 -5.68 -5.11
CA VAL A 109 -13.28 -5.17 -4.26
C VAL A 109 -11.95 -5.79 -4.65
N GLY A 110 -10.97 -4.94 -4.95
CA GLY A 110 -9.61 -5.36 -5.31
C GLY A 110 -8.57 -4.71 -4.42
N CYS A 111 -7.47 -5.40 -4.17
CA CYS A 111 -6.31 -4.85 -3.46
C CYS A 111 -5.15 -4.60 -4.42
N ILE A 112 -4.49 -3.43 -4.31
CA ILE A 112 -3.26 -3.09 -5.03
C ILE A 112 -2.21 -2.71 -4.00
N THR A 113 -1.26 -3.58 -3.76
CA THR A 113 -0.23 -3.36 -2.72
C THR A 113 1.19 -3.40 -3.29
N ASN A 114 1.99 -2.40 -2.91
CA ASN A 114 3.43 -2.48 -3.05
C ASN A 114 3.95 -3.32 -1.88
N ASN A 115 4.37 -4.52 -2.16
CA ASN A 115 4.94 -5.42 -1.16
C ASN A 115 6.31 -5.92 -1.62
N VAL A 116 7.03 -6.52 -0.68
CA VAL A 116 8.33 -7.13 -0.93
C VAL A 116 8.30 -8.60 -0.57
N ASN A 117 9.15 -9.41 -1.19
CA ASN A 117 9.33 -10.82 -0.85
C ASN A 117 10.07 -10.97 0.50
N ALA A 118 9.46 -10.43 1.57
CA ALA A 118 9.99 -10.48 2.93
C ALA A 118 8.84 -10.75 3.91
N GLY A 119 8.96 -11.79 4.73
CA GLY A 119 7.87 -12.24 5.59
C GLY A 119 6.85 -13.16 4.88
N GLN A 120 5.66 -13.30 5.45
CA GLN A 120 4.62 -14.20 4.94
C GLN A 120 3.44 -13.42 4.36
N GLY A 121 3.05 -13.78 3.14
CA GLY A 121 1.91 -13.22 2.43
C GLY A 121 2.03 -11.74 2.03
N PRO A 122 0.97 -11.17 1.44
CA PRO A 122 0.97 -9.80 0.90
C PRO A 122 1.12 -8.71 1.96
N GLY A 123 0.75 -9.00 3.21
CA GLY A 123 0.92 -8.09 4.35
C GLY A 123 2.26 -8.21 5.06
N MET A 124 3.19 -9.02 4.54
CA MET A 124 4.55 -9.17 5.07
C MET A 124 4.58 -9.58 6.56
N ALA A 125 3.64 -10.44 6.98
CA ALA A 125 3.50 -10.87 8.37
C ALA A 125 4.75 -11.59 8.91
N ARG A 126 5.07 -11.34 10.20
CA ARG A 126 6.26 -11.89 10.86
C ARG A 126 5.96 -12.93 11.93
N SER A 127 4.70 -13.14 12.23
CA SER A 127 4.24 -14.22 13.11
C SER A 127 3.09 -14.96 12.43
N LYS A 128 2.92 -16.24 12.79
CA LYS A 128 1.83 -17.07 12.25
C LYS A 128 0.47 -16.43 12.54
N ARG A 129 0.23 -15.98 13.77
CA ARG A 129 -1.04 -15.34 14.14
C ARG A 129 -1.34 -14.12 13.26
N LYS A 130 -0.35 -13.23 13.08
CA LYS A 130 -0.53 -12.03 12.24
C LYS A 130 -0.71 -12.39 10.78
N HIS A 131 -0.07 -13.46 10.32
CA HIS A 131 -0.30 -14.00 8.99
C HIS A 131 -1.74 -14.48 8.80
N ASP A 132 -2.25 -15.28 9.75
CA ASP A 132 -3.62 -15.80 9.72
C ASP A 132 -4.65 -14.65 9.74
N ASP A 133 -4.44 -13.63 10.58
CA ASP A 133 -5.30 -12.43 10.64
C ASP A 133 -5.30 -11.66 9.30
N ILE A 134 -4.13 -11.50 8.67
CA ILE A 134 -4.00 -10.83 7.37
C ILE A 134 -4.63 -11.68 6.26
N GLU A 135 -4.44 -12.99 6.28
CA GLU A 135 -5.02 -13.90 5.30
C GLU A 135 -6.56 -13.86 5.35
N GLU A 136 -7.16 -13.81 6.56
CA GLU A 136 -8.60 -13.60 6.71
C GLU A 136 -9.06 -12.28 6.07
N VAL A 137 -8.33 -11.18 6.28
CA VAL A 137 -8.67 -9.89 5.66
C VAL A 137 -8.53 -9.96 4.15
N MET A 138 -7.43 -10.53 3.65
CA MET A 138 -7.15 -10.65 2.22
C MET A 138 -8.19 -11.52 1.49
N SER A 139 -8.78 -12.51 2.15
CA SER A 139 -9.84 -13.36 1.58
C SER A 139 -11.12 -12.59 1.24
N ASN A 140 -11.27 -11.35 1.71
CA ASN A 140 -12.42 -10.51 1.34
C ASN A 140 -12.26 -9.88 -0.04
N PHE A 141 -11.04 -9.74 -0.57
CA PHE A 141 -10.81 -9.19 -1.91
C PHE A 141 -11.07 -10.25 -2.98
N GLU A 142 -11.70 -9.86 -4.09
CA GLU A 142 -11.90 -10.73 -5.26
C GLU A 142 -10.59 -10.96 -6.00
N PHE A 143 -9.69 -9.99 -5.95
CA PHE A 143 -8.33 -10.12 -6.47
C PHE A 143 -7.34 -9.26 -5.69
N ILE A 144 -6.08 -9.71 -5.68
CA ILE A 144 -4.96 -9.00 -5.07
C ILE A 144 -3.87 -8.84 -6.12
N ILE A 145 -3.38 -7.62 -6.29
CA ILE A 145 -2.23 -7.28 -7.14
C ILE A 145 -1.07 -6.92 -6.22
N GLU A 146 -0.11 -7.80 -6.15
CA GLU A 146 1.13 -7.64 -5.39
C GLU A 146 2.27 -7.24 -6.31
N SER A 147 2.90 -6.09 -6.08
CA SER A 147 4.00 -5.59 -6.92
C SER A 147 5.11 -6.62 -7.08
N SER A 148 5.45 -7.33 -6.01
CA SER A 148 6.48 -8.38 -6.01
C SER A 148 6.16 -9.59 -6.89
N LYS A 149 4.87 -9.83 -7.21
CA LYS A 149 4.44 -10.93 -8.08
C LYS A 149 4.26 -10.52 -9.53
N VAL A 150 3.85 -9.26 -9.77
CA VAL A 150 3.57 -8.77 -11.13
C VAL A 150 4.76 -8.02 -11.75
N GLY A 151 5.81 -7.73 -10.97
CA GLY A 151 7.00 -7.02 -11.43
C GLY A 151 6.76 -5.54 -11.78
N VAL A 152 5.60 -5.00 -11.37
CA VAL A 152 5.22 -3.60 -11.57
C VAL A 152 4.68 -3.04 -10.27
N ARG A 153 5.11 -1.85 -9.89
CA ARG A 153 4.73 -1.20 -8.62
C ARG A 153 3.98 0.11 -8.84
N LYS A 154 3.20 0.54 -7.86
CA LYS A 154 2.69 1.91 -7.79
C LYS A 154 3.89 2.89 -7.68
N PRO A 155 3.91 4.01 -8.36
CA PRO A 155 2.83 4.65 -9.12
C PRO A 155 2.83 4.36 -10.64
N ASP A 156 3.46 3.29 -11.15
CA ASP A 156 3.41 2.99 -12.59
C ASP A 156 1.95 2.79 -13.05
N PRO A 157 1.47 3.50 -14.10
CA PRO A 157 0.12 3.36 -14.63
C PRO A 157 -0.28 1.93 -15.02
N LYS A 158 0.68 1.07 -15.32
CA LYS A 158 0.42 -0.33 -15.70
C LYS A 158 -0.27 -1.11 -14.59
N ILE A 159 0.04 -0.86 -13.31
CA ILE A 159 -0.57 -1.59 -12.20
C ILE A 159 -2.06 -1.26 -12.05
N TYR A 160 -2.45 0.00 -12.32
CA TYR A 160 -3.85 0.42 -12.29
C TYR A 160 -4.64 -0.11 -13.49
N LYS A 161 -4.01 -0.18 -14.67
CA LYS A 161 -4.61 -0.85 -15.85
C LYS A 161 -4.91 -2.31 -15.56
N LEU A 162 -3.95 -3.02 -14.98
CA LEU A 162 -4.14 -4.42 -14.56
C LEU A 162 -5.29 -4.55 -13.55
N ALA A 163 -5.45 -3.59 -12.63
CA ALA A 163 -6.56 -3.59 -11.68
C ALA A 163 -7.93 -3.41 -12.37
N CYS A 164 -8.03 -2.47 -13.33
CA CYS A 164 -9.23 -2.31 -14.15
C CYS A 164 -9.59 -3.57 -14.94
N GLU A 165 -8.60 -4.22 -15.54
CA GLU A 165 -8.78 -5.48 -16.27
C GLU A 165 -9.30 -6.60 -15.36
N ARG A 166 -8.73 -6.75 -14.15
CA ARG A 166 -9.19 -7.73 -13.15
C ARG A 166 -10.61 -7.43 -12.66
N ALA A 167 -10.91 -6.16 -12.44
CA ALA A 167 -12.23 -5.70 -12.03
C ALA A 167 -13.26 -5.71 -13.17
N LYS A 168 -12.84 -5.89 -14.42
CA LYS A 168 -13.71 -5.76 -15.62
C LYS A 168 -14.48 -4.44 -15.62
N ALA A 169 -13.82 -3.36 -15.19
CA ALA A 169 -14.37 -2.02 -15.06
C ALA A 169 -13.47 -0.99 -15.77
N SER A 170 -14.09 0.02 -16.35
CA SER A 170 -13.35 1.17 -16.88
C SER A 170 -12.78 2.01 -15.72
N PRO A 171 -11.72 2.81 -15.94
CA PRO A 171 -11.19 3.69 -14.90
C PRO A 171 -12.26 4.59 -14.26
N ALA A 172 -13.21 5.12 -15.04
CA ALA A 172 -14.29 5.98 -14.55
C ALA A 172 -15.29 5.27 -13.60
N GLU A 173 -15.35 3.94 -13.67
CA GLU A 173 -16.16 3.08 -12.81
C GLU A 173 -15.38 2.56 -11.59
N CYS A 174 -14.13 3.01 -11.39
CA CYS A 174 -13.28 2.61 -10.27
C CYS A 174 -13.11 3.75 -9.26
N LEU A 175 -13.19 3.41 -7.99
CA LEU A 175 -12.80 4.24 -6.85
C LEU A 175 -11.56 3.64 -6.20
N TYR A 176 -10.47 4.41 -6.06
CA TYR A 176 -9.20 3.94 -5.51
C TYR A 176 -8.81 4.68 -4.23
N LEU A 177 -8.48 3.92 -3.18
CA LEU A 177 -8.04 4.42 -1.88
C LEU A 177 -6.56 4.12 -1.66
N ASP A 178 -5.77 5.15 -1.24
CA ASP A 178 -4.34 5.02 -0.90
C ASP A 178 -3.94 6.15 0.06
N ASP A 179 -3.01 5.92 0.97
CA ASP A 179 -2.51 6.95 1.89
C ASP A 179 -1.44 7.85 1.24
N LEU A 180 -0.87 7.43 0.10
CA LEU A 180 0.17 8.15 -0.62
C LEU A 180 -0.39 8.90 -1.84
N GLY A 181 -0.35 10.23 -1.78
CA GLY A 181 -0.79 11.07 -2.91
C GLY A 181 -0.04 10.80 -4.21
N VAL A 182 1.21 10.33 -4.16
CA VAL A 182 1.98 9.94 -5.35
C VAL A 182 1.34 8.77 -6.09
N ASN A 183 0.73 7.83 -5.39
CA ASN A 183 0.04 6.68 -5.95
C ASN A 183 -1.34 7.06 -6.55
N LEU A 184 -2.00 8.06 -5.96
CA LEU A 184 -3.31 8.53 -6.44
C LEU A 184 -3.22 9.32 -7.75
N LYS A 185 -2.13 10.04 -8.00
CA LYS A 185 -1.96 10.89 -9.19
C LYS A 185 -2.18 10.14 -10.52
N PRO A 186 -1.50 9.01 -10.80
CA PRO A 186 -1.71 8.29 -12.07
C PRO A 186 -3.09 7.65 -12.15
N ALA A 187 -3.67 7.14 -11.07
CA ALA A 187 -5.02 6.61 -11.04
C ALA A 187 -6.05 7.69 -11.42
N LYS A 188 -5.93 8.89 -10.83
CA LYS A 188 -6.76 10.06 -11.16
C LYS A 188 -6.57 10.51 -12.61
N ALA A 189 -5.34 10.52 -13.11
CA ALA A 189 -5.05 10.88 -14.50
C ALA A 189 -5.65 9.90 -15.52
N MET A 190 -5.87 8.64 -15.11
CA MET A 190 -6.57 7.63 -15.90
C MET A 190 -8.10 7.77 -15.86
N GLY A 191 -8.65 8.62 -14.99
CA GLY A 191 -10.09 8.84 -14.84
C GLY A 191 -10.73 8.14 -13.64
N MET A 192 -9.96 7.49 -12.76
CA MET A 192 -10.49 6.93 -11.51
C MET A 192 -10.90 8.03 -10.54
N ARG A 193 -11.94 7.78 -9.74
CA ARG A 193 -12.14 8.54 -8.50
C ARG A 193 -11.10 8.07 -7.48
N THR A 194 -10.66 8.99 -6.62
CA THR A 194 -9.59 8.68 -5.67
C THR A 194 -9.90 9.26 -4.30
N ILE A 195 -9.63 8.49 -3.24
CA ILE A 195 -9.67 8.93 -1.85
C ILE A 195 -8.26 8.86 -1.29
N LYS A 196 -7.74 9.99 -0.78
CA LYS A 196 -6.51 10.00 -0.02
C LYS A 196 -6.82 9.72 1.45
N VAL A 197 -6.36 8.57 1.93
CA VAL A 197 -6.64 8.14 3.30
C VAL A 197 -5.69 8.84 4.28
N PHE A 198 -6.25 9.60 5.22
CA PHE A 198 -5.54 10.21 6.35
C PHE A 198 -5.93 9.54 7.67
N SER A 199 -7.20 9.16 7.80
CA SER A 199 -7.71 8.39 8.94
C SER A 199 -8.85 7.46 8.48
N PRO A 200 -9.16 6.42 9.27
CA PRO A 200 -10.31 5.57 8.98
C PRO A 200 -11.64 6.34 8.90
N GLU A 201 -11.86 7.27 9.80
CA GLU A 201 -13.11 8.04 9.92
C GLU A 201 -13.34 8.90 8.67
N GLN A 202 -12.30 9.62 8.23
CA GLN A 202 -12.37 10.43 7.01
C GLN A 202 -12.58 9.54 5.78
N ALA A 203 -11.84 8.42 5.68
CA ALA A 203 -11.97 7.53 4.53
C ALA A 203 -13.37 6.90 4.44
N ILE A 204 -13.97 6.51 5.57
CA ILE A 204 -15.33 5.97 5.63
C ILE A 204 -16.34 7.03 5.17
N SER A 205 -16.24 8.26 5.66
CA SER A 205 -17.13 9.35 5.25
C SER A 205 -17.06 9.64 3.74
N GLU A 206 -15.85 9.65 3.16
CA GLU A 206 -15.69 9.85 1.71
C GLU A 206 -16.16 8.65 0.89
N LEU A 207 -16.04 7.42 1.42
CA LEU A 207 -16.60 6.22 0.80
C LEU A 207 -18.13 6.29 0.77
N GLU A 208 -18.78 6.68 1.88
CA GLU A 208 -20.24 6.86 1.97
C GLU A 208 -20.74 7.88 0.93
N GLU A 209 -20.04 9.01 0.80
CA GLU A 209 -20.38 10.05 -0.19
C GLU A 209 -20.24 9.53 -1.63
N ASN A 210 -19.12 8.85 -1.95
CA ASN A 210 -18.84 8.38 -3.30
C ASN A 210 -19.74 7.22 -3.74
N LEU A 211 -20.15 6.35 -2.82
CA LEU A 211 -20.93 5.15 -3.10
C LEU A 211 -22.44 5.34 -2.84
N GLY A 212 -22.83 6.39 -2.13
CA GLY A 212 -24.24 6.61 -1.73
C GLY A 212 -24.72 5.57 -0.72
N MET A 213 -23.82 5.00 0.10
CA MET A 213 -24.10 3.94 1.07
C MET A 213 -23.87 4.45 2.49
N GLN A 214 -24.55 3.87 3.47
CA GLN A 214 -24.19 4.02 4.89
C GLN A 214 -23.25 2.89 5.28
N LEU A 215 -22.05 3.19 5.77
CA LEU A 215 -20.98 2.22 6.07
C LEU A 215 -20.62 2.14 7.55
N GLY A 216 -20.97 3.17 8.32
CA GLY A 216 -20.75 3.27 9.76
C GLY A 216 -21.83 2.64 10.61
#